data_426b6f5861437ada34d00ea91eaa84fd
#
_entry.id   426b6f5861437ada34d00ea91eaa84fd
#
_cell.length_a   1.000
_cell.length_b   1.000
_cell.length_c   1.000
_cell.angle_alpha   90.00
_cell.angle_beta   90.00
_cell.angle_gamma   90.00
#
_symmetry.space_group_name_H-M   'P 1'
#
loop_
_entity.id
_entity.type
_entity.pdbx_description
1 polymer ?
#
loop_
_entity_poly.entity_id
_entity_poly.type
_entity_poly.pdbx_seq_one_letter_code
_entity_poly.pdbx_strand_id
1 'polypeptide(L)'
;PGELGNQMFKYAALKGISNELKLDFLIPPSYQILNNKFVFKTLNKLKVVDNRNHSNHLLFKYFKMNSVKSKNIGYADFKDTINEKHFEFDNSFFNSKLKSFDILGYFQTYKYFENISYQIKDDFTFKNKIQKKSLDVLEKLDEPISLHVRRGDYVTNVNHSPLDIKYYQQSIEEMGPLNQFLIFTDDVSWCKSIKTFSGE
;
A
#
# COMPACT_ATOMS: atom_id res chain seq x y z
N PRO A 1 8.68 2.43 5.31
CA PRO A 1 9.13 2.30 3.94
C PRO A 1 8.25 1.32 3.17
N GLY A 2 8.35 1.34 1.85
CA GLY A 2 7.57 0.51 0.95
C GLY A 2 6.65 1.32 0.05
N GLU A 3 6.32 0.72 -1.09
CA GLU A 3 5.42 1.26 -2.08
C GLU A 3 3.98 1.30 -1.57
N LEU A 4 3.05 1.79 -2.39
CA LEU A 4 1.66 2.03 -2.01
C LEU A 4 0.99 0.83 -1.33
N GLY A 5 1.12 -0.37 -1.90
CA GLY A 5 0.52 -1.59 -1.34
C GLY A 5 1.00 -1.89 0.08
N ASN A 6 2.32 -1.78 0.33
CA ASN A 6 2.88 -1.95 1.67
C ASN A 6 2.36 -0.90 2.65
N GLN A 7 2.18 0.34 2.21
CA GLN A 7 1.61 1.40 3.05
C GLN A 7 0.14 1.13 3.38
N MET A 8 -0.62 0.58 2.42
CA MET A 8 -2.02 0.18 2.64
C MET A 8 -2.12 -0.91 3.72
N PHE A 9 -1.33 -1.98 3.61
CA PHE A 9 -1.32 -3.04 4.62
C PHE A 9 -0.92 -2.53 6.01
N LYS A 10 0.15 -1.74 6.10
CA LYS A 10 0.60 -1.16 7.37
C LYS A 10 -0.45 -0.27 8.02
N TYR A 11 -1.10 0.57 7.25
CA TYR A 11 -2.19 1.40 7.74
C TYR A 11 -3.38 0.56 8.22
N ALA A 12 -3.80 -0.40 7.41
CA ALA A 12 -4.95 -1.24 7.74
C ALA A 12 -4.70 -2.06 9.02
N ALA A 13 -3.50 -2.66 9.16
CA ALA A 13 -3.11 -3.38 10.36
C ALA A 13 -3.01 -2.46 11.58
N LEU A 14 -2.36 -1.30 11.45
CA LEU A 14 -2.28 -0.32 12.53
C LEU A 14 -3.67 0.05 13.06
N LYS A 15 -4.61 0.34 12.15
CA LYS A 15 -5.97 0.69 12.50
C LYS A 15 -6.74 -0.49 13.11
N GLY A 16 -6.56 -1.72 12.58
CA GLY A 16 -7.21 -2.92 13.10
C GLY A 16 -6.73 -3.29 14.51
N ILE A 17 -5.42 -3.27 14.73
CA ILE A 17 -4.81 -3.52 16.05
C ILE A 17 -5.26 -2.45 17.05
N SER A 18 -5.22 -1.19 16.65
CA SER A 18 -5.66 -0.05 17.47
C SER A 18 -7.15 -0.18 17.87
N ASN A 19 -8.00 -0.57 16.92
CA ASN A 19 -9.43 -0.77 17.18
C ASN A 19 -9.67 -1.90 18.20
N GLU A 20 -8.97 -3.02 18.07
CA GLU A 20 -9.10 -4.17 18.99
C GLU A 20 -8.62 -3.83 20.39
N LEU A 21 -7.47 -3.17 20.49
CA LEU A 21 -6.89 -2.75 21.77
C LEU A 21 -7.56 -1.50 22.37
N LYS A 22 -8.48 -0.85 21.65
CA LYS A 22 -9.12 0.42 22.05
C LYS A 22 -8.11 1.53 22.32
N LEU A 23 -7.09 1.61 21.48
CA LEU A 23 -6.05 2.63 21.52
C LEU A 23 -6.23 3.61 20.37
N ASP A 24 -5.79 4.86 20.57
CA ASP A 24 -5.61 5.79 19.45
C ASP A 24 -4.37 5.39 18.63
N PHE A 25 -4.39 5.65 17.31
CA PHE A 25 -3.26 5.39 16.45
C PHE A 25 -2.66 6.67 15.88
N LEU A 26 -1.38 6.61 15.54
CA LEU A 26 -0.67 7.68 14.87
C LEU A 26 -0.04 7.19 13.57
N ILE A 27 -0.29 7.93 12.51
CA ILE A 27 0.38 7.76 11.22
C ILE A 27 1.54 8.77 11.20
N PRO A 28 2.80 8.33 11.09
CA PRO A 28 3.91 9.26 11.01
C PRO A 28 3.77 10.12 9.76
N PRO A 29 4.14 11.40 9.82
CA PRO A 29 4.22 12.26 8.65
C PRO A 29 5.22 11.69 7.65
N SER A 30 5.30 12.26 6.47
CA SER A 30 6.05 11.75 5.32
C SER A 30 7.40 11.10 5.67
N TYR A 31 7.68 9.95 5.06
CA TYR A 31 8.88 9.13 5.23
C TYR A 31 10.22 9.90 5.10
N GLN A 32 10.29 10.93 4.28
CA GLN A 32 11.51 11.73 4.10
C GLN A 32 11.94 12.42 5.39
N ILE A 33 11.00 12.75 6.26
CA ILE A 33 11.30 13.36 7.56
C ILE A 33 11.74 12.31 8.58
N LEU A 34 11.21 11.08 8.48
CA LEU A 34 11.50 10.01 9.43
C LEU A 34 12.91 9.40 9.30
N ASN A 35 13.52 9.50 8.12
CA ASN A 35 14.91 9.03 7.94
C ASN A 35 15.91 9.81 8.81
N ASN A 36 15.49 10.93 9.37
CA ASN A 36 16.29 11.69 10.31
C ASN A 36 15.49 11.97 11.59
N LYS A 37 15.38 10.94 12.45
CA LYS A 37 14.67 11.02 13.74
C LYS A 37 15.11 12.22 14.59
N PHE A 38 16.37 12.59 14.54
CA PHE A 38 16.92 13.71 15.29
C PHE A 38 16.36 15.05 14.80
N VAL A 39 16.36 15.26 13.49
CA VAL A 39 15.83 16.50 12.87
C VAL A 39 14.33 16.61 13.12
N PHE A 40 13.58 15.51 12.97
CA PHE A 40 12.16 15.48 13.23
C PHE A 40 11.83 15.82 14.70
N LYS A 41 12.56 15.23 15.64
CA LYS A 41 12.39 15.48 17.09
C LYS A 41 12.69 16.93 17.45
N THR A 42 13.71 17.51 16.84
CA THR A 42 14.11 18.92 17.03
C THR A 42 13.08 19.87 16.44
N LEU A 43 12.63 19.62 15.21
CA LEU A 43 11.63 20.45 14.54
C LEU A 43 10.27 20.38 15.24
N ASN A 44 9.88 19.24 15.77
CA ASN A 44 8.64 19.07 16.53
C ASN A 44 8.69 19.85 17.87
N LYS A 45 9.82 19.83 18.58
CA LYS A 45 10.05 20.68 19.77
C LYS A 45 9.93 22.17 19.47
N LEU A 46 10.40 22.60 18.30
CA LEU A 46 10.33 23.98 17.84
C LEU A 46 8.97 24.36 17.25
N LYS A 47 7.97 23.44 17.23
CA LYS A 47 6.67 23.61 16.57
C LYS A 47 6.76 24.04 15.09
N VAL A 48 7.88 23.74 14.43
CA VAL A 48 8.15 24.10 13.04
C VAL A 48 7.64 23.01 12.09
N VAL A 49 7.36 21.81 12.58
CA VAL A 49 6.81 20.72 11.78
C VAL A 49 5.32 20.96 11.57
N ASP A 50 4.98 21.41 10.38
CA ASP A 50 3.59 21.44 9.95
C ASP A 50 3.11 19.98 9.76
N ASN A 51 2.25 19.52 10.66
CA ASN A 51 1.61 18.20 10.59
C ASN A 51 0.77 18.01 9.31
N ARG A 52 0.60 19.08 8.51
CA ARG A 52 -0.13 19.06 7.23
C ARG A 52 0.69 18.52 6.05
N ASN A 53 1.99 18.26 6.22
CA ASN A 53 2.84 17.69 5.16
C ASN A 53 2.66 16.17 4.94
N HIS A 54 1.48 15.64 5.26
CA HIS A 54 1.06 14.30 4.86
C HIS A 54 0.78 14.19 3.34
N SER A 55 0.76 15.30 2.61
CA SER A 55 0.56 15.33 1.16
C SER A 55 1.54 14.48 0.36
N ASN A 56 2.74 14.20 0.91
CA ASN A 56 3.74 13.32 0.30
C ASN A 56 3.56 11.84 0.67
N HIS A 57 2.63 11.50 1.54
CA HIS A 57 2.31 10.13 1.86
C HIS A 57 1.41 9.54 0.77
N LEU A 58 1.80 8.40 0.19
CA LEU A 58 1.07 7.82 -0.95
C LEU A 58 -0.40 7.56 -0.63
N LEU A 59 -0.74 7.14 0.59
CA LEU A 59 -2.12 6.95 1.01
C LEU A 59 -2.96 8.22 0.82
N PHE A 60 -2.48 9.36 1.34
CA PHE A 60 -3.18 10.64 1.23
C PHE A 60 -3.11 11.25 -0.18
N LYS A 61 -2.19 10.78 -1.01
CA LYS A 61 -2.11 11.19 -2.42
C LYS A 61 -3.24 10.56 -3.24
N TYR A 62 -3.54 9.29 -3.01
CA TYR A 62 -4.45 8.51 -3.85
C TYR A 62 -5.83 8.32 -3.24
N PHE A 63 -5.95 8.18 -1.92
CA PHE A 63 -7.20 7.83 -1.24
C PHE A 63 -7.79 8.99 -0.44
N LYS A 64 -9.09 8.88 -0.14
CA LYS A 64 -9.83 9.88 0.65
C LYS A 64 -9.45 9.82 2.12
N MET A 65 -9.16 8.63 2.65
CA MET A 65 -8.80 8.40 4.05
C MET A 65 -9.86 8.98 5.01
N ASN A 66 -11.13 8.68 4.77
CA ASN A 66 -12.28 9.34 5.38
C ASN A 66 -12.32 9.29 6.91
N SER A 67 -11.79 8.21 7.51
CA SER A 67 -11.79 8.04 8.97
C SER A 67 -10.57 8.67 9.66
N VAL A 68 -9.57 9.15 8.90
CA VAL A 68 -8.35 9.72 9.46
C VAL A 68 -8.56 11.18 9.81
N LYS A 69 -8.37 11.51 11.08
CA LYS A 69 -8.47 12.89 11.61
C LYS A 69 -7.07 13.47 11.81
N SER A 70 -6.97 14.79 11.93
CA SER A 70 -5.69 15.47 12.18
C SER A 70 -4.96 14.94 13.42
N LYS A 71 -5.68 14.53 14.47
CA LYS A 71 -5.11 13.91 15.67
C LYS A 71 -4.40 12.57 15.41
N ASN A 72 -4.77 11.88 14.33
CA ASN A 72 -4.17 10.59 13.93
C ASN A 72 -2.88 10.76 13.11
N ILE A 73 -2.48 11.99 12.82
CA ILE A 73 -1.26 12.28 12.06
C ILE A 73 -0.26 12.95 12.97
N GLY A 74 0.83 12.29 13.23
CA GLY A 74 1.83 12.79 14.13
C GLY A 74 2.96 11.80 14.38
N TYR A 75 3.90 12.19 15.19
CA TYR A 75 5.00 11.37 15.66
C TYR A 75 5.01 11.35 17.20
N ALA A 76 5.14 10.17 17.75
CA ALA A 76 5.46 9.97 19.15
C ALA A 76 6.67 9.05 19.26
N ASP A 77 7.51 9.31 20.25
CA ASP A 77 8.68 8.49 20.55
C ASP A 77 8.27 7.47 21.62
N PHE A 78 7.75 6.34 21.19
CA PHE A 78 7.38 5.26 22.09
C PHE A 78 8.63 4.52 22.56
N LYS A 79 8.61 4.03 23.81
CA LYS A 79 9.70 3.23 24.39
C LYS A 79 9.68 1.80 23.86
N ASP A 80 8.49 1.29 23.63
CA ASP A 80 8.26 -0.09 23.27
C ASP A 80 8.01 -0.20 21.75
N THR A 81 8.55 -1.24 21.13
CA THR A 81 8.32 -1.59 19.73
C THR A 81 7.99 -3.06 19.63
N ILE A 82 6.88 -3.40 18.99
CA ILE A 82 6.53 -4.77 18.66
C ILE A 82 6.87 -5.02 17.19
N ASN A 83 7.76 -5.99 16.95
CA ASN A 83 8.17 -6.35 15.59
C ASN A 83 7.36 -7.54 15.08
N GLU A 84 6.91 -7.49 13.83
CA GLU A 84 6.41 -8.66 13.12
C GLU A 84 7.57 -9.67 12.96
N LYS A 85 7.38 -10.87 13.46
CA LYS A 85 8.43 -11.91 13.46
C LYS A 85 8.41 -12.74 12.18
N HIS A 86 7.24 -12.89 11.58
CA HIS A 86 6.99 -13.73 10.42
C HIS A 86 5.99 -13.01 9.50
N PHE A 87 5.92 -13.39 8.23
CA PHE A 87 4.91 -12.85 7.30
C PHE A 87 3.50 -13.40 7.55
N GLU A 88 3.38 -14.39 8.43
CA GLU A 88 2.09 -14.95 8.83
C GLU A 88 1.41 -14.06 9.86
N PHE A 89 0.09 -14.27 10.01
CA PHE A 89 -0.69 -13.56 11.02
C PHE A 89 -0.21 -13.88 12.44
N ASP A 90 0.13 -12.85 13.19
CA ASP A 90 0.56 -12.97 14.59
C ASP A 90 -0.50 -12.33 15.52
N ASN A 91 -1.26 -13.18 16.20
CA ASN A 91 -2.31 -12.76 17.14
C ASN A 91 -1.76 -12.05 18.38
N SER A 92 -0.46 -12.11 18.66
CA SER A 92 0.15 -11.46 19.82
C SER A 92 -0.02 -9.94 19.82
N PHE A 93 -0.14 -9.33 18.63
CA PHE A 93 -0.41 -7.91 18.49
C PHE A 93 -1.75 -7.50 19.13
N PHE A 94 -2.75 -8.36 19.11
CA PHE A 94 -4.07 -8.10 19.69
C PHE A 94 -4.14 -8.37 21.22
N ASN A 95 -3.15 -9.05 21.76
CA ASN A 95 -3.07 -9.41 23.18
C ASN A 95 -2.07 -8.54 23.95
N SER A 96 -1.55 -7.48 23.33
CA SER A 96 -0.59 -6.59 23.99
C SER A 96 -1.23 -5.87 25.18
N LYS A 97 -0.51 -5.89 26.31
CA LYS A 97 -0.88 -5.12 27.50
C LYS A 97 -0.28 -3.72 27.52
N LEU A 98 0.50 -3.38 26.50
CA LEU A 98 1.13 -2.07 26.38
C LEU A 98 0.06 -1.02 26.05
N LYS A 99 0.15 0.14 26.70
CA LYS A 99 -0.75 1.26 26.47
C LYS A 99 -0.31 2.16 25.31
N SER A 100 0.96 2.05 24.92
CA SER A 100 1.55 2.80 23.81
C SER A 100 2.78 2.09 23.31
N PHE A 101 2.90 1.89 21.98
CA PHE A 101 4.03 1.21 21.35
C PHE A 101 4.05 1.48 19.86
N ASP A 102 5.22 1.33 19.26
CA ASP A 102 5.39 1.26 17.81
C ASP A 102 5.16 -0.17 17.31
N ILE A 103 4.62 -0.29 16.11
CA ILE A 103 4.61 -1.55 15.37
C ILE A 103 5.55 -1.47 14.18
N LEU A 104 6.33 -2.50 13.95
CA LEU A 104 7.27 -2.58 12.84
C LEU A 104 7.11 -3.90 12.10
N GLY A 105 6.78 -3.82 10.80
CA GLY A 105 6.56 -4.98 9.94
C GLY A 105 5.95 -4.60 8.61
N TYR A 106 5.53 -5.59 7.84
CA TYR A 106 4.79 -5.45 6.57
C TYR A 106 3.30 -5.70 6.72
N PHE A 107 2.90 -6.60 7.63
CA PHE A 107 1.51 -6.93 7.98
C PHE A 107 0.66 -7.34 6.78
N GLN A 108 1.22 -8.12 5.86
CA GLN A 108 0.62 -8.45 4.56
C GLN A 108 -0.46 -9.54 4.65
N THR A 109 -1.38 -9.41 5.61
CA THR A 109 -2.55 -10.27 5.72
C THR A 109 -3.78 -9.49 6.17
N TYR A 110 -4.94 -9.81 5.59
CA TYR A 110 -6.21 -9.16 5.92
C TYR A 110 -6.67 -9.43 7.35
N LYS A 111 -6.18 -10.48 8.00
CA LYS A 111 -6.57 -10.89 9.36
C LYS A 111 -6.32 -9.81 10.42
N TYR A 112 -5.38 -8.90 10.17
CA TYR A 112 -5.13 -7.77 11.09
C TYR A 112 -6.25 -6.72 11.11
N PHE A 113 -7.12 -6.69 10.10
CA PHE A 113 -8.17 -5.67 9.96
C PHE A 113 -9.51 -6.23 9.48
N GLU A 114 -9.72 -7.54 9.58
CA GLU A 114 -10.92 -8.23 9.12
C GLU A 114 -12.19 -7.67 9.79
N ASN A 115 -12.13 -7.43 11.11
CA ASN A 115 -13.23 -6.90 11.92
C ASN A 115 -13.62 -5.46 11.56
N ILE A 116 -12.75 -4.71 10.89
CA ILE A 116 -13.00 -3.32 10.43
C ILE A 116 -12.86 -3.18 8.91
N SER A 117 -12.97 -4.27 8.16
CA SER A 117 -12.75 -4.31 6.71
C SER A 117 -13.58 -3.28 5.94
N TYR A 118 -14.83 -3.01 6.37
CA TYR A 118 -15.68 -1.99 5.79
C TYR A 118 -15.08 -0.59 5.92
N GLN A 119 -14.57 -0.23 7.09
CA GLN A 119 -13.93 1.07 7.33
C GLN A 119 -12.64 1.22 6.52
N ILE A 120 -11.87 0.13 6.35
CA ILE A 120 -10.65 0.13 5.53
C ILE A 120 -10.99 0.34 4.05
N LYS A 121 -12.05 -0.28 3.55
CA LYS A 121 -12.55 -0.05 2.18
C LYS A 121 -12.98 1.39 1.96
N ASP A 122 -13.67 1.99 2.92
CA ASP A 122 -14.10 3.39 2.86
C ASP A 122 -12.89 4.34 2.84
N ASP A 123 -11.90 4.13 3.70
CA ASP A 123 -10.66 4.91 3.72
C ASP A 123 -9.90 4.82 2.39
N PHE A 124 -9.87 3.64 1.77
CA PHE A 124 -9.20 3.40 0.49
C PHE A 124 -10.07 3.74 -0.73
N THR A 125 -11.15 4.50 -0.54
CA THR A 125 -11.87 5.08 -1.66
C THR A 125 -10.98 6.06 -2.40
N PHE A 126 -10.78 5.84 -3.70
CA PHE A 126 -9.96 6.73 -4.52
C PHE A 126 -10.51 8.16 -4.55
N LYS A 127 -9.62 9.13 -4.62
CA LYS A 127 -10.02 10.52 -4.89
C LYS A 127 -10.64 10.63 -6.27
N ASN A 128 -11.66 11.48 -6.39
CA ASN A 128 -12.45 11.62 -7.63
C ASN A 128 -11.60 11.83 -8.89
N LYS A 129 -10.51 12.62 -8.80
CA LYS A 129 -9.59 12.85 -9.92
C LYS A 129 -8.90 11.57 -10.40
N ILE A 130 -8.55 10.66 -9.49
CA ILE A 130 -7.92 9.38 -9.82
C ILE A 130 -8.96 8.45 -10.44
N GLN A 131 -10.11 8.33 -9.79
CA GLN A 131 -11.23 7.51 -10.26
C GLN A 131 -11.67 7.89 -11.67
N LYS A 132 -11.86 9.19 -11.95
CA LYS A 132 -12.24 9.68 -13.27
C LYS A 132 -11.27 9.24 -14.36
N LYS A 133 -9.95 9.41 -14.13
CA LYS A 133 -8.93 8.97 -15.10
C LYS A 133 -9.00 7.48 -15.41
N SER A 134 -9.29 6.65 -14.41
CA SER A 134 -9.42 5.20 -14.59
C SER A 134 -10.68 4.85 -15.36
N LEU A 135 -11.80 5.52 -15.08
CA LEU A 135 -13.05 5.35 -15.79
C LEU A 135 -12.93 5.78 -17.26
N ASP A 136 -12.29 6.92 -17.54
CA ASP A 136 -12.04 7.41 -18.91
C ASP A 136 -11.26 6.39 -19.78
N VAL A 137 -10.46 5.51 -19.15
CA VAL A 137 -9.78 4.42 -19.86
C VAL A 137 -10.72 3.22 -20.03
N LEU A 138 -11.40 2.82 -18.96
CA LEU A 138 -12.27 1.63 -18.95
C LEU A 138 -13.48 1.78 -19.87
N GLU A 139 -14.04 2.98 -19.98
CA GLU A 139 -15.16 3.27 -20.90
C GLU A 139 -14.84 3.01 -22.38
N LYS A 140 -13.58 2.92 -22.75
CA LYS A 140 -13.11 2.64 -24.12
C LYS A 140 -12.88 1.15 -24.40
N LEU A 141 -13.06 0.32 -23.41
CA LEU A 141 -12.76 -1.11 -23.43
C LEU A 141 -14.04 -1.90 -23.15
N ASP A 142 -14.14 -3.07 -23.75
CA ASP A 142 -15.27 -3.98 -23.56
C ASP A 142 -14.84 -5.09 -22.61
N GLU A 143 -15.28 -5.01 -21.36
CA GLU A 143 -14.99 -5.97 -20.27
C GLU A 143 -13.53 -6.47 -20.23
N PRO A 144 -12.53 -5.58 -20.15
CA PRO A 144 -11.14 -5.97 -20.27
C PRO A 144 -10.66 -6.84 -19.11
N ILE A 145 -9.85 -7.84 -19.41
CA ILE A 145 -9.15 -8.66 -18.44
C ILE A 145 -7.87 -7.94 -18.01
N SER A 146 -7.66 -7.79 -16.71
CA SER A 146 -6.45 -7.20 -16.15
C SER A 146 -5.27 -8.18 -16.22
N LEU A 147 -4.16 -7.78 -16.84
CA LEU A 147 -2.92 -8.53 -16.89
C LEU A 147 -1.80 -7.74 -16.20
N HIS A 148 -1.24 -8.28 -15.11
CA HIS A 148 -0.17 -7.61 -14.39
C HIS A 148 1.21 -8.18 -14.75
N VAL A 149 2.07 -7.34 -15.31
CA VAL A 149 3.44 -7.68 -15.70
C VAL A 149 4.42 -6.93 -14.81
N ARG A 150 4.97 -7.62 -13.82
CA ARG A 150 5.98 -7.09 -12.90
C ARG A 150 7.38 -7.47 -13.37
N ARG A 151 8.21 -6.48 -13.68
CA ARG A 151 9.59 -6.68 -14.10
C ARG A 151 10.56 -5.78 -13.37
N GLY A 152 10.46 -4.48 -13.50
CA GLY A 152 11.21 -3.43 -12.82
C GLY A 152 12.43 -3.91 -12.02
N ASP A 153 12.36 -3.79 -10.72
CA ASP A 153 13.36 -4.25 -9.78
C ASP A 153 13.54 -5.79 -9.74
N TYR A 154 12.55 -6.57 -10.21
CA TYR A 154 12.61 -8.04 -10.22
C TYR A 154 13.63 -8.59 -11.22
N VAL A 155 13.97 -7.85 -12.28
CA VAL A 155 14.95 -8.28 -13.28
C VAL A 155 16.34 -8.49 -12.68
N THR A 156 16.67 -7.71 -11.65
CA THR A 156 17.99 -7.77 -10.98
C THR A 156 17.93 -8.33 -9.54
N ASN A 157 16.74 -8.70 -9.08
CA ASN A 157 16.54 -9.15 -7.71
C ASN A 157 16.77 -10.66 -7.61
N VAL A 158 17.72 -11.05 -6.76
CA VAL A 158 18.06 -12.47 -6.55
C VAL A 158 16.97 -13.27 -5.84
N ASN A 159 16.05 -12.60 -5.14
CA ASN A 159 14.99 -13.24 -4.36
C ASN A 159 13.64 -13.28 -5.11
N HIS A 160 13.50 -12.51 -6.20
CA HIS A 160 12.27 -12.38 -6.96
C HIS A 160 12.60 -12.35 -8.44
N SER A 161 12.35 -13.45 -9.14
CA SER A 161 12.49 -13.50 -10.59
C SER A 161 11.22 -13.02 -11.27
N PRO A 162 11.30 -12.23 -12.34
CA PRO A 162 10.14 -11.93 -13.16
C PRO A 162 9.60 -13.22 -13.79
N LEU A 163 8.28 -13.28 -13.97
CA LEU A 163 7.66 -14.36 -14.73
C LEU A 163 8.11 -14.32 -16.18
N ASP A 164 8.28 -15.49 -16.79
CA ASP A 164 8.68 -15.60 -18.20
C ASP A 164 7.48 -15.34 -19.13
N ILE A 165 7.76 -15.20 -20.41
CA ILE A 165 6.74 -14.93 -21.42
C ILE A 165 5.75 -16.09 -21.55
N LYS A 166 6.18 -17.33 -21.33
CA LYS A 166 5.32 -18.51 -21.46
C LYS A 166 4.18 -18.49 -20.46
N TYR A 167 4.45 -18.01 -19.23
CA TYR A 167 3.40 -17.84 -18.23
C TYR A 167 2.28 -16.91 -18.75
N TYR A 168 2.65 -15.78 -19.32
CA TYR A 168 1.66 -14.82 -19.84
C TYR A 168 0.92 -15.36 -21.07
N GLN A 169 1.63 -16.05 -21.97
CA GLN A 169 1.04 -16.69 -23.14
C GLN A 169 -0.02 -17.73 -22.73
N GLN A 170 0.31 -18.62 -21.81
CA GLN A 170 -0.61 -19.61 -21.28
C GLN A 170 -1.80 -18.97 -20.59
N SER A 171 -1.56 -17.93 -19.79
CA SER A 171 -2.65 -17.21 -19.09
C SER A 171 -3.62 -16.54 -20.07
N ILE A 172 -3.12 -15.93 -21.14
CA ILE A 172 -3.94 -15.31 -22.18
C ILE A 172 -4.76 -16.38 -22.93
N GLU A 173 -4.14 -17.49 -23.26
CA GLU A 173 -4.79 -18.61 -23.94
C GLU A 173 -5.91 -19.21 -23.10
N GLU A 174 -5.65 -19.43 -21.81
CA GLU A 174 -6.62 -19.99 -20.86
C GLU A 174 -7.81 -19.04 -20.60
N MET A 175 -7.54 -17.72 -20.54
CA MET A 175 -8.58 -16.71 -20.35
C MET A 175 -9.36 -16.40 -21.63
N GLY A 176 -8.90 -16.88 -22.79
CA GLY A 176 -9.47 -16.66 -24.10
C GLY A 176 -8.74 -15.55 -24.88
N PRO A 177 -8.03 -15.92 -25.97
CA PRO A 177 -7.16 -15.00 -26.71
C PRO A 177 -7.91 -13.89 -27.46
N LEU A 178 -9.24 -14.01 -27.61
CA LEU A 178 -10.08 -12.98 -28.23
C LEU A 178 -10.52 -11.88 -27.25
N ASN A 179 -10.26 -12.05 -25.96
CA ASN A 179 -10.60 -11.04 -24.96
C ASN A 179 -9.64 -9.84 -25.03
N GLN A 180 -10.15 -8.68 -24.63
CA GLN A 180 -9.30 -7.51 -24.45
C GLN A 180 -8.51 -7.62 -23.15
N PHE A 181 -7.22 -7.37 -23.21
CA PHE A 181 -6.35 -7.35 -22.02
C PHE A 181 -5.85 -5.94 -21.74
N LEU A 182 -6.05 -5.48 -20.51
CA LEU A 182 -5.47 -4.23 -20.01
C LEU A 182 -4.19 -4.56 -19.22
N ILE A 183 -3.04 -4.24 -19.80
CA ILE A 183 -1.73 -4.59 -19.23
C ILE A 183 -1.26 -3.50 -18.26
N PHE A 184 -1.06 -3.90 -17.01
CA PHE A 184 -0.42 -3.07 -15.98
C PHE A 184 1.03 -3.50 -15.83
N THR A 185 1.97 -2.59 -16.06
CA THR A 185 3.40 -2.92 -16.02
C THR A 185 4.25 -1.77 -15.53
N ASP A 186 5.41 -2.11 -14.97
CA ASP A 186 6.51 -1.21 -14.65
C ASP A 186 7.62 -1.24 -15.71
N ASP A 187 7.44 -2.05 -16.80
CA ASP A 187 8.35 -2.15 -17.96
C ASP A 187 7.57 -2.10 -19.28
N VAL A 188 7.10 -0.91 -19.61
CA VAL A 188 6.30 -0.66 -20.83
C VAL A 188 7.09 -1.02 -22.11
N SER A 189 8.40 -0.76 -22.13
CA SER A 189 9.25 -1.02 -23.31
C SER A 189 9.34 -2.51 -23.60
N TRP A 190 9.52 -3.32 -22.58
CA TRP A 190 9.53 -4.76 -22.72
C TRP A 190 8.16 -5.28 -23.18
N CYS A 191 7.07 -4.85 -22.56
CA CYS A 191 5.73 -5.29 -22.98
C CYS A 191 5.46 -4.97 -24.46
N LYS A 192 5.84 -3.80 -24.94
CA LYS A 192 5.70 -3.42 -26.37
C LYS A 192 6.56 -4.23 -27.32
N SER A 193 7.66 -4.82 -26.85
CA SER A 193 8.53 -5.66 -27.67
C SER A 193 8.01 -7.10 -27.82
N ILE A 194 6.98 -7.47 -27.08
CA ILE A 194 6.42 -8.82 -27.06
C ILE A 194 5.20 -8.89 -27.97
N LYS A 195 5.29 -9.67 -29.05
CA LYS A 195 4.20 -9.83 -30.04
C LYS A 195 2.87 -10.26 -29.39
N THR A 196 2.92 -11.19 -28.45
CA THR A 196 1.72 -11.65 -27.72
C THR A 196 0.91 -10.50 -27.07
N PHE A 197 1.57 -9.40 -26.73
CA PHE A 197 0.92 -8.24 -26.10
C PHE A 197 0.51 -7.15 -27.09
N SER A 198 0.99 -7.21 -28.34
CA SER A 198 0.65 -6.23 -29.39
C SER A 198 -0.65 -6.57 -30.14
N GLY A 199 -1.16 -7.79 -29.95
CA GLY A 199 -2.36 -8.24 -30.67
C GLY A 199 -2.12 -8.56 -32.16
N GLU A 200 -0.84 -8.77 -32.56
CA GLU A 200 -0.43 -9.19 -33.89
C GLU A 200 -0.24 -10.72 -33.98
#